data_961aec104130ea537eb1ab9d329fbe5d
#
_entry.id   961aec104130ea537eb1ab9d329fbe5d
#
_cell.length_a   1.000
_cell.length_b   1.000
_cell.length_c   1.000
_cell.angle_alpha   90.00
_cell.angle_beta   90.00
_cell.angle_gamma   90.00
#
_symmetry.space_group_name_H-M   'P 1'
#
loop_
_entity.id
_entity.type
_entity.pdbx_description
1 polymer ?
#
loop_
_entity_poly.entity_id
_entity_poly.type
_entity_poly.pdbx_seq_one_letter_code
_entity_poly.pdbx_strand_id
1 'polypeptide(L)'
;MLADLTVKDFLDKVACSDPVPGGGSIAALNGALASSLSTMVARLTVGKKGYEVSEEVMQHAQTITLRLLDEFMALIDKDSAAYNEVFACFKLPKTTDEEKAARSAAIQKATKQAALVPLEVARKALDMMSVIADVARLGNRNAVTDACVATVSYTHLRAHETRG
;
A
#
# COMPACT_ATOMS: atom_id res chain seq x y z
N MET A 1 15.42 -4.95 -2.42
CA MET A 1 14.07 -4.42 -2.73
C MET A 1 13.86 -3.19 -1.86
N LEU A 2 12.94 -2.28 -2.19
CA LEU A 2 12.65 -1.10 -1.34
C LEU A 2 12.10 -1.53 0.02
N ALA A 3 11.29 -2.58 0.03
CA ALA A 3 10.70 -3.15 1.23
C ALA A 3 11.72 -3.77 2.21
N ASP A 4 12.93 -4.05 1.77
CA ASP A 4 14.00 -4.63 2.60
C ASP A 4 14.90 -3.55 3.23
N LEU A 5 14.71 -2.30 2.88
CA LEU A 5 15.49 -1.20 3.42
C LEU A 5 15.15 -0.93 4.89
N THR A 6 16.12 -0.40 5.63
CA THR A 6 15.79 0.18 6.93
C THR A 6 14.84 1.36 6.74
N VAL A 7 14.05 1.69 7.77
CA VAL A 7 13.16 2.87 7.71
C VAL A 7 13.93 4.12 7.33
N LYS A 8 15.14 4.29 7.87
CA LYS A 8 16.00 5.44 7.55
C LYS A 8 16.39 5.46 6.07
N ASP A 9 16.92 4.35 5.56
CA ASP A 9 17.38 4.28 4.17
C ASP A 9 16.23 4.44 3.18
N PHE A 10 15.05 3.93 3.52
CA PHE A 10 13.85 4.14 2.73
C PHE A 10 13.45 5.62 2.67
N LEU A 11 13.43 6.31 3.82
CA LEU A 11 13.10 7.74 3.89
C LEU A 11 14.14 8.60 3.16
N ASP A 12 15.44 8.29 3.30
CA ASP A 12 16.50 8.98 2.57
C ASP A 12 16.32 8.80 1.05
N LYS A 13 15.89 7.62 0.61
CA LYS A 13 15.60 7.34 -0.80
C LYS A 13 14.36 8.08 -1.31
N VAL A 14 13.32 8.21 -0.50
CA VAL A 14 12.13 9.02 -0.84
C VAL A 14 12.48 10.50 -0.94
N ALA A 15 13.38 10.99 -0.10
CA ALA A 15 13.78 12.39 -0.04
C ALA A 15 14.78 12.82 -1.13
N CYS A 16 15.31 11.88 -1.92
CA CYS A 16 16.27 12.18 -2.98
C CYS A 16 15.56 12.80 -4.21
N SER A 17 16.35 13.22 -5.20
CA SER A 17 15.84 13.82 -6.44
C SER A 17 15.33 12.81 -7.48
N ASP A 18 15.42 11.50 -7.17
CA ASP A 18 14.91 10.46 -8.05
C ASP A 18 13.38 10.41 -8.01
N PRO A 19 12.71 10.13 -9.14
CA PRO A 19 11.25 10.09 -9.19
C PRO A 19 10.64 8.89 -8.47
N VAL A 20 11.44 7.91 -8.07
CA VAL A 20 11.03 6.69 -7.34
C VAL A 20 11.96 6.40 -6.15
N PRO A 21 11.41 5.95 -5.02
CA PRO A 21 10.00 5.70 -4.73
C PRO A 21 9.20 7.00 -4.61
N GLY A 22 7.97 6.99 -5.13
CA GLY A 22 7.06 8.12 -5.12
C GLY A 22 5.81 7.88 -4.26
N GLY A 23 4.76 8.69 -4.55
CA GLY A 23 3.49 8.65 -3.79
C GLY A 23 2.80 7.29 -3.79
N GLY A 24 2.87 6.50 -4.88
CA GLY A 24 2.28 5.18 -4.94
C GLY A 24 2.95 4.18 -4.00
N SER A 25 4.29 4.17 -3.97
CA SER A 25 5.06 3.36 -3.01
C SER A 25 4.78 3.78 -1.55
N ILE A 26 4.62 5.09 -1.28
CA ILE A 26 4.24 5.59 0.06
C ILE A 26 2.81 5.19 0.42
N ALA A 27 1.87 5.23 -0.53
CA ALA A 27 0.51 4.77 -0.32
C ALA A 27 0.49 3.27 0.07
N ALA A 28 1.25 2.43 -0.63
CA ALA A 28 1.40 1.01 -0.29
C ALA A 28 2.01 0.82 1.11
N LEU A 29 3.06 1.59 1.47
CA LEU A 29 3.65 1.57 2.81
C LEU A 29 2.63 1.93 3.89
N ASN A 30 1.80 2.94 3.67
CA ASN A 30 0.73 3.31 4.61
C ASN A 30 -0.30 2.18 4.78
N GLY A 31 -0.64 1.45 3.70
CA GLY A 31 -1.47 0.25 3.76
C GLY A 31 -0.82 -0.85 4.62
N ALA A 32 0.48 -1.08 4.46
CA ALA A 32 1.23 -2.05 5.24
C ALA A 32 1.27 -1.67 6.74
N LEU A 33 1.49 -0.39 7.06
CA LEU A 33 1.47 0.12 8.44
C LEU A 33 0.10 -0.04 9.08
N ALA A 34 -0.98 0.31 8.35
CA ALA A 34 -2.35 0.12 8.84
C ALA A 34 -2.69 -1.36 9.09
N SER A 35 -2.22 -2.25 8.19
CA SER A 35 -2.36 -3.70 8.35
C SER A 35 -1.63 -4.20 9.60
N SER A 36 -0.41 -3.72 9.83
CA SER A 36 0.40 -4.09 11.00
C SER A 36 -0.25 -3.67 12.31
N LEU A 37 -0.73 -2.42 12.40
CA LEU A 37 -1.41 -1.90 13.59
C LEU A 37 -2.72 -2.67 13.86
N SER A 38 -3.51 -2.95 12.82
CA SER A 38 -4.74 -3.73 12.96
C SER A 38 -4.45 -5.16 13.42
N THR A 39 -3.40 -5.79 12.90
CA THR A 39 -2.93 -7.11 13.37
C THR A 39 -2.51 -7.05 14.83
N MET A 40 -1.80 -6.02 15.25
CA MET A 40 -1.38 -5.83 16.64
C MET A 40 -2.60 -5.75 17.57
N VAL A 41 -3.60 -4.93 17.25
CA VAL A 41 -4.81 -4.77 18.06
C VAL A 41 -5.59 -6.10 18.14
N ALA A 42 -5.73 -6.81 17.02
CA ALA A 42 -6.36 -8.13 16.99
C ALA A 42 -5.64 -9.12 17.93
N ARG A 43 -4.30 -9.21 17.84
CA ARG A 43 -3.47 -10.07 18.71
C ARG A 43 -3.57 -9.69 20.19
N LEU A 44 -3.69 -8.41 20.51
CA LEU A 44 -3.88 -7.92 21.87
C LEU A 44 -5.29 -8.19 22.42
N THR A 45 -6.20 -8.66 21.57
CA THR A 45 -7.59 -8.98 21.91
C THR A 45 -7.83 -10.48 22.05
N VAL A 46 -7.26 -11.29 21.14
CA VAL A 46 -7.37 -12.75 21.11
C VAL A 46 -6.88 -13.35 22.43
N GLY A 47 -7.68 -14.22 23.03
CA GLY A 47 -7.38 -14.89 24.31
C GLY A 47 -7.44 -13.98 25.54
N LYS A 48 -7.88 -12.72 25.40
CA LYS A 48 -7.95 -11.77 26.52
C LYS A 48 -9.28 -11.90 27.24
N LYS A 49 -9.24 -12.06 28.58
CA LYS A 49 -10.40 -12.10 29.43
C LYS A 49 -11.31 -10.87 29.27
N GLY A 50 -12.59 -11.10 29.02
CA GLY A 50 -13.59 -10.07 28.77
C GLY A 50 -13.76 -9.68 27.29
N TYR A 51 -13.08 -10.40 26.37
CA TYR A 51 -13.21 -10.23 24.93
C TYR A 51 -13.60 -11.53 24.23
N GLU A 52 -14.13 -12.51 24.93
CA GLU A 52 -14.49 -13.84 24.43
C GLU A 52 -15.47 -13.75 23.25
N VAL A 53 -16.39 -12.78 23.29
CA VAL A 53 -17.37 -12.53 22.20
C VAL A 53 -16.70 -12.03 20.92
N SER A 54 -15.55 -11.40 21.03
CA SER A 54 -14.79 -10.83 19.90
C SER A 54 -13.74 -11.80 19.32
N GLU A 55 -13.55 -12.96 19.94
CA GLU A 55 -12.46 -13.89 19.66
C GLU A 55 -12.40 -14.28 18.17
N GLU A 56 -13.51 -14.79 17.64
CA GLU A 56 -13.60 -15.26 16.25
C GLU A 56 -13.38 -14.12 15.25
N VAL A 57 -13.99 -12.96 15.50
CA VAL A 57 -13.83 -11.76 14.65
C VAL A 57 -12.38 -11.29 14.63
N MET A 58 -11.71 -11.30 15.79
CA MET A 58 -10.32 -10.87 15.88
C MET A 58 -9.35 -11.87 15.25
N GLN A 59 -9.57 -13.16 15.35
CA GLN A 59 -8.80 -14.18 14.65
C GLN A 59 -8.94 -14.03 13.13
N HIS A 60 -10.15 -13.79 12.65
CA HIS A 60 -10.42 -13.53 11.25
C HIS A 60 -9.73 -12.24 10.77
N ALA A 61 -9.85 -11.15 11.54
CA ALA A 61 -9.18 -9.89 11.27
C ALA A 61 -7.65 -10.06 11.18
N GLN A 62 -7.05 -10.80 12.12
CA GLN A 62 -5.62 -11.10 12.11
C GLN A 62 -5.19 -11.80 10.81
N THR A 63 -5.96 -12.79 10.37
CA THR A 63 -5.66 -13.54 9.13
C THR A 63 -5.69 -12.65 7.92
N ILE A 64 -6.71 -11.78 7.79
CA ILE A 64 -6.84 -10.87 6.64
C ILE A 64 -5.74 -9.81 6.67
N THR A 65 -5.49 -9.19 7.82
CA THR A 65 -4.53 -8.09 7.91
C THR A 65 -3.09 -8.56 7.70
N LEU A 66 -2.72 -9.78 8.10
CA LEU A 66 -1.42 -10.36 7.79
C LEU A 66 -1.24 -10.58 6.28
N ARG A 67 -2.25 -11.13 5.61
CA ARG A 67 -2.21 -11.29 4.16
C ARG A 67 -2.08 -9.93 3.45
N LEU A 68 -2.88 -8.94 3.86
CA LEU A 68 -2.83 -7.59 3.28
C LEU A 68 -1.49 -6.90 3.53
N LEU A 69 -0.85 -7.13 4.68
CA LEU A 69 0.49 -6.65 4.97
C LEU A 69 1.49 -7.12 3.91
N ASP A 70 1.53 -8.42 3.63
CA ASP A 70 2.43 -8.99 2.64
C ASP A 70 2.14 -8.45 1.22
N GLU A 71 0.86 -8.32 0.88
CA GLU A 71 0.42 -7.79 -0.41
C GLU A 71 0.81 -6.31 -0.58
N PHE A 72 0.64 -5.46 0.44
CA PHE A 72 1.07 -4.06 0.40
C PHE A 72 2.59 -3.92 0.34
N MET A 73 3.33 -4.75 1.07
CA MET A 73 4.79 -4.78 0.98
C MET A 73 5.28 -5.06 -0.44
N ALA A 74 4.66 -6.02 -1.12
CA ALA A 74 4.97 -6.32 -2.52
C ALA A 74 4.63 -5.14 -3.47
N LEU A 75 3.58 -4.39 -3.18
CA LEU A 75 3.15 -3.24 -3.97
C LEU A 75 4.11 -2.05 -3.90
N ILE A 76 4.90 -1.89 -2.81
CA ILE A 76 5.92 -0.86 -2.69
C ILE A 76 6.95 -0.98 -3.83
N ASP A 77 7.46 -2.18 -4.05
CA ASP A 77 8.45 -2.44 -5.10
C ASP A 77 7.82 -2.45 -6.49
N LYS A 78 6.59 -2.98 -6.61
CA LYS A 78 5.85 -3.05 -7.87
C LYS A 78 5.56 -1.66 -8.45
N ASP A 79 5.19 -0.69 -7.60
CA ASP A 79 4.97 0.71 -8.00
C ASP A 79 6.23 1.33 -8.62
N SER A 80 7.35 1.23 -7.91
CA SER A 80 8.63 1.76 -8.39
C SER A 80 9.10 1.07 -9.67
N ALA A 81 8.92 -0.25 -9.79
CA ALA A 81 9.28 -1.00 -10.98
C ALA A 81 8.44 -0.56 -12.20
N ALA A 82 7.13 -0.43 -12.02
CA ALA A 82 6.22 0.01 -13.08
C ALA A 82 6.56 1.41 -13.59
N TYR A 83 6.92 2.34 -12.69
CA TYR A 83 7.36 3.68 -13.09
C TYR A 83 8.69 3.64 -13.85
N ASN A 84 9.65 2.83 -13.42
CA ASN A 84 10.92 2.67 -14.12
C ASN A 84 10.74 2.13 -15.55
N GLU A 85 9.76 1.27 -15.79
CA GLU A 85 9.40 0.81 -17.14
C GLU A 85 8.91 1.98 -18.02
N VAL A 86 8.06 2.86 -17.48
CA VAL A 86 7.64 4.09 -18.19
C VAL A 86 8.86 4.94 -18.54
N PHE A 87 9.76 5.13 -17.56
CA PHE A 87 10.95 5.95 -17.75
C PHE A 87 11.91 5.37 -18.80
N ALA A 88 12.00 4.04 -18.88
CA ALA A 88 12.77 3.35 -19.91
C ALA A 88 12.20 3.62 -21.33
N CYS A 89 10.87 3.66 -21.47
CA CYS A 89 10.21 3.95 -22.74
C CYS A 89 10.51 5.37 -23.25
N PHE A 90 10.74 6.35 -22.37
CA PHE A 90 11.14 7.70 -22.79
C PHE A 90 12.52 7.75 -23.42
N LYS A 91 13.39 6.76 -23.18
CA LYS A 91 14.74 6.67 -23.73
C LYS A 91 14.77 5.97 -25.12
N LEU A 92 13.65 5.44 -25.60
CA LEU A 92 13.56 4.78 -26.89
C LEU A 92 13.87 5.77 -28.04
N PRO A 93 14.42 5.29 -29.17
CA PRO A 93 14.72 6.09 -30.37
C PRO A 93 13.47 6.84 -30.85
N LYS A 94 13.71 8.03 -31.48
CA LYS A 94 12.66 8.91 -32.00
C LYS A 94 13.06 9.63 -33.28
N THR A 95 13.94 9.03 -34.07
CA THR A 95 14.52 9.67 -35.26
C THR A 95 13.61 9.51 -36.46
N THR A 96 13.12 8.30 -36.73
CA THR A 96 12.19 8.04 -37.84
C THR A 96 10.72 8.08 -37.35
N ASP A 97 9.80 8.13 -38.32
CA ASP A 97 8.36 8.16 -37.95
C ASP A 97 7.88 6.81 -37.40
N GLU A 98 8.47 5.70 -37.86
CA GLU A 98 8.23 4.38 -37.29
C GLU A 98 8.72 4.28 -35.84
N GLU A 99 9.90 4.80 -35.54
CA GLU A 99 10.46 4.85 -34.19
C GLU A 99 9.59 5.71 -33.25
N LYS A 100 9.12 6.88 -33.73
CA LYS A 100 8.21 7.74 -32.97
C LYS A 100 6.90 7.04 -32.65
N ALA A 101 6.31 6.34 -33.63
CA ALA A 101 5.08 5.58 -33.44
C ALA A 101 5.27 4.44 -32.45
N ALA A 102 6.33 3.64 -32.59
CA ALA A 102 6.68 2.55 -31.69
C ALA A 102 6.92 3.05 -30.25
N ARG A 103 7.68 4.15 -30.10
CA ARG A 103 7.91 4.80 -28.80
C ARG A 103 6.63 5.29 -28.16
N SER A 104 5.75 5.95 -28.91
CA SER A 104 4.45 6.42 -28.41
C SER A 104 3.58 5.26 -27.90
N ALA A 105 3.50 4.17 -28.67
CA ALA A 105 2.78 2.97 -28.28
C ALA A 105 3.35 2.32 -27.00
N ALA A 106 4.70 2.26 -26.90
CA ALA A 106 5.38 1.72 -25.72
C ALA A 106 5.10 2.56 -24.47
N ILE A 107 5.18 3.89 -24.58
CA ILE A 107 4.87 4.82 -23.47
C ILE A 107 3.42 4.64 -23.02
N GLN A 108 2.46 4.61 -23.94
CA GLN A 108 1.04 4.42 -23.60
C GLN A 108 0.80 3.10 -22.89
N LYS A 109 1.39 2.01 -23.38
CA LYS A 109 1.28 0.69 -22.77
C LYS A 109 1.87 0.68 -21.35
N ALA A 110 3.09 1.18 -21.18
CA ALA A 110 3.77 1.23 -19.88
C ALA A 110 3.02 2.13 -18.88
N THR A 111 2.56 3.31 -19.29
CA THR A 111 1.77 4.21 -18.45
C THR A 111 0.46 3.56 -18.00
N LYS A 112 -0.22 2.86 -18.90
CA LYS A 112 -1.45 2.10 -18.52
C LYS A 112 -1.16 1.04 -17.48
N GLN A 113 -0.05 0.29 -17.61
CA GLN A 113 0.34 -0.72 -16.63
C GLN A 113 0.73 -0.08 -15.29
N ALA A 114 1.47 1.02 -15.32
CA ALA A 114 1.84 1.75 -14.10
C ALA A 114 0.60 2.28 -13.35
N ALA A 115 -0.43 2.75 -14.03
CA ALA A 115 -1.68 3.21 -13.41
C ALA A 115 -2.49 2.11 -12.72
N LEU A 116 -2.27 0.83 -13.08
CA LEU A 116 -2.95 -0.29 -12.43
C LEU A 116 -2.43 -0.56 -11.02
N VAL A 117 -1.19 -0.20 -10.72
CA VAL A 117 -0.60 -0.46 -9.38
C VAL A 117 -1.26 0.39 -8.29
N PRO A 118 -1.35 1.72 -8.40
CA PRO A 118 -2.12 2.53 -7.47
C PRO A 118 -3.59 2.08 -7.35
N LEU A 119 -4.22 1.70 -8.45
CA LEU A 119 -5.59 1.19 -8.42
C LEU A 119 -5.70 -0.12 -7.60
N GLU A 120 -4.69 -0.99 -7.68
CA GLU A 120 -4.62 -2.21 -6.88
C GLU A 120 -4.46 -1.87 -5.39
N VAL A 121 -3.59 -0.90 -5.05
CA VAL A 121 -3.44 -0.37 -3.69
C VAL A 121 -4.79 0.14 -3.16
N ALA A 122 -5.51 0.96 -3.94
CA ALA A 122 -6.80 1.52 -3.54
C ALA A 122 -7.87 0.44 -3.32
N ARG A 123 -7.91 -0.61 -4.14
CA ARG A 123 -8.85 -1.73 -3.97
C ARG A 123 -8.58 -2.51 -2.69
N LYS A 124 -7.32 -2.88 -2.45
CA LYS A 124 -6.93 -3.59 -1.22
C LYS A 124 -7.19 -2.75 0.02
N ALA A 125 -6.95 -1.48 -0.08
CA ALA A 125 -7.30 -0.54 0.95
C ALA A 125 -8.82 -0.55 1.21
N LEU A 126 -9.67 -0.53 0.20
CA LEU A 126 -11.12 -0.62 0.36
C LEU A 126 -11.56 -1.92 1.06
N ASP A 127 -10.97 -3.06 0.67
CA ASP A 127 -11.24 -4.36 1.29
C ASP A 127 -10.88 -4.38 2.78
N MET A 128 -9.88 -3.62 3.19
CA MET A 128 -9.43 -3.54 4.58
C MET A 128 -10.36 -2.70 5.48
N MET A 129 -11.20 -1.80 4.92
CA MET A 129 -12.00 -0.86 5.73
C MET A 129 -12.93 -1.55 6.73
N SER A 130 -13.64 -2.58 6.30
CA SER A 130 -14.56 -3.32 7.18
C SER A 130 -13.82 -3.99 8.32
N VAL A 131 -12.64 -4.55 8.02
CA VAL A 131 -11.79 -5.22 9.01
C VAL A 131 -11.26 -4.22 10.05
N ILE A 132 -10.78 -3.05 9.62
CA ILE A 132 -10.32 -2.00 10.55
C ILE A 132 -11.49 -1.51 11.44
N ALA A 133 -12.68 -1.35 10.86
CA ALA A 133 -13.86 -0.93 11.63
C ALA A 133 -14.23 -1.94 12.72
N ASP A 134 -14.14 -3.24 12.43
CA ASP A 134 -14.38 -4.29 13.42
C ASP A 134 -13.29 -4.32 14.48
N VAL A 135 -12.01 -4.18 14.10
CA VAL A 135 -10.89 -4.09 15.04
C VAL A 135 -11.01 -2.87 15.96
N ALA A 136 -11.42 -1.72 15.44
CA ALA A 136 -11.61 -0.51 16.23
C ALA A 136 -12.81 -0.63 17.22
N ARG A 137 -13.88 -1.29 16.79
CA ARG A 137 -15.11 -1.42 17.57
C ARG A 137 -15.07 -2.53 18.61
N LEU A 138 -14.50 -3.67 18.28
CA LEU A 138 -14.55 -4.91 19.05
C LEU A 138 -13.21 -5.29 19.68
N GLY A 139 -12.13 -4.64 19.28
CA GLY A 139 -10.79 -4.89 19.78
C GLY A 139 -10.54 -4.36 21.19
N ASN A 140 -9.35 -4.63 21.68
CA ASN A 140 -8.92 -4.22 23.00
C ASN A 140 -8.98 -2.69 23.18
N ARG A 141 -9.81 -2.22 24.09
CA ARG A 141 -10.00 -0.78 24.37
C ARG A 141 -8.71 -0.04 24.72
N ASN A 142 -7.73 -0.72 25.31
CA ASN A 142 -6.44 -0.10 25.62
C ASN A 142 -5.57 0.16 24.37
N ALA A 143 -5.92 -0.43 23.24
CA ALA A 143 -5.26 -0.25 21.94
C ALA A 143 -6.17 0.44 20.90
N VAL A 144 -7.27 1.08 21.33
CA VAL A 144 -8.20 1.76 20.41
C VAL A 144 -7.53 2.90 19.64
N THR A 145 -6.59 3.60 20.26
CA THR A 145 -5.83 4.68 19.60
C THR A 145 -5.00 4.16 18.44
N ASP A 146 -4.43 2.95 18.56
CA ASP A 146 -3.67 2.31 17.48
C ASP A 146 -4.58 1.93 16.31
N ALA A 147 -5.80 1.43 16.59
CA ALA A 147 -6.80 1.20 15.56
C ALA A 147 -7.26 2.51 14.88
N CYS A 148 -7.35 3.61 15.62
CA CYS A 148 -7.63 4.93 15.04
C CYS A 148 -6.50 5.41 14.13
N VAL A 149 -5.22 5.22 14.50
CA VAL A 149 -4.07 5.54 13.64
C VAL A 149 -4.10 4.70 12.36
N ALA A 150 -4.43 3.40 12.46
CA ALA A 150 -4.64 2.56 11.28
C ALA A 150 -5.71 3.15 10.34
N THR A 151 -6.83 3.62 10.88
CA THR A 151 -7.92 4.25 10.11
C THR A 151 -7.46 5.54 9.43
N VAL A 152 -6.69 6.40 10.12
CA VAL A 152 -6.18 7.67 9.57
C VAL A 152 -5.18 7.40 8.45
N SER A 153 -4.23 6.51 8.65
CA SER A 153 -3.25 6.11 7.63
C SER A 153 -3.95 5.63 6.35
N TYR A 154 -5.05 4.92 6.51
CA TYR A 154 -5.90 4.45 5.43
C TYR A 154 -6.63 5.59 4.68
N THR A 155 -7.22 6.55 5.38
CA THR A 155 -7.98 7.64 4.75
C THR A 155 -7.09 8.55 3.91
N HIS A 156 -5.84 8.78 4.33
CA HIS A 156 -4.86 9.52 3.55
C HIS A 156 -4.43 8.78 2.28
N LEU A 157 -4.34 7.46 2.32
CA LEU A 157 -4.07 6.62 1.17
C LEU A 157 -5.13 6.82 0.06
N ARG A 158 -6.42 6.83 0.43
CA ARG A 158 -7.52 7.07 -0.52
C ARG A 158 -7.48 8.48 -1.13
N ALA A 159 -7.09 9.50 -0.38
CA ALA A 159 -7.09 10.88 -0.87
C ALA A 159 -6.03 11.11 -1.97
N HIS A 160 -4.93 10.37 -1.95
CA HIS A 160 -3.88 10.45 -2.98
C HIS A 160 -4.35 9.85 -4.31
N GLU A 161 -5.08 8.73 -4.26
CA GLU A 161 -5.49 7.98 -5.46
C GLU A 161 -6.68 8.60 -6.22
N THR A 162 -7.43 9.52 -5.60
CA THR A 162 -8.62 10.15 -6.22
C THR A 162 -8.34 11.45 -6.96
N ARG A 163 -7.10 11.91 -7.01
CA ARG A 163 -6.68 13.17 -7.65
C ARG A 163 -5.86 13.01 -8.94
N GLY A 164 -5.74 11.78 -9.45
CA GLY A 164 -5.04 11.46 -10.71
C GLY A 164 -5.96 11.38 -11.92
#